data_f474d7f44b6b1a3ba15494bbeea3dd7d
#
_entry.id   f474d7f44b6b1a3ba15494bbeea3dd7d
#
_cell.length_a   1.000
_cell.length_b   1.000
_cell.length_c   1.000
_cell.angle_alpha   90.00
_cell.angle_beta   90.00
_cell.angle_gamma   90.00
#
_symmetry.space_group_name_H-M   'P 1'
#
loop_
_entity.id
_entity.type
_entity.pdbx_description
1 polymer ?
#
loop_
_entity_poly.entity_id
_entity_poly.type
_entity_poly.pdbx_seq_one_letter_code
_entity_poly.pdbx_strand_id
1 'polypeptide(L)'
;RLLLMVGTTILWGYKILHLPRFILPRDFKSVVTNWEHEMFWVLLKSWFTRAYIDQPCYFKMPTSFAPKCQVAPEYKLSEQEIRTFYERGFLGPFPAFSRDDMMDFKKEVLALEKAKSKTYGWATPRDRHFESPRLWHYMQCPGITERCAQILGPDLLVWRSQYFYKGPKAPAIQWHQASTFMVEDYQDPGIFPPDRSQVFQITVWVAIDDAPPEKGCLRFACGTHQTVRTIKFGGEEGFYNAAYTLDFDEKDQPCVEVPVKAGQFIIFTERCIHGSGPNTTDEHRLAFNMRVIPTNVPAYTNKKWYRSVYNGGKYNLDKWGIALLRGEDRYRLSRAIPPADLETGIFTRVIPPGEPLPKLPLRKAA
;
A
#
# COMPACT_ATOMS: atom_id res chain seq x y z
N ARG A 1 -31.50 1.22 10.28
CA ARG A 1 -30.80 2.53 10.29
C ARG A 1 -30.89 3.20 11.67
N LEU A 2 -32.08 3.32 12.29
CA LEU A 2 -32.23 3.96 13.62
C LEU A 2 -31.32 3.33 14.69
N LEU A 3 -31.26 1.99 14.80
CA LEU A 3 -30.36 1.27 15.72
C LEU A 3 -28.87 1.58 15.45
N LEU A 4 -28.48 1.68 14.19
CA LEU A 4 -27.12 2.06 13.80
C LEU A 4 -26.80 3.50 14.21
N MET A 5 -27.75 4.43 14.03
CA MET A 5 -27.59 5.81 14.49
C MET A 5 -27.40 5.90 15.99
N VAL A 6 -28.26 5.22 16.77
CA VAL A 6 -28.16 5.16 18.23
C VAL A 6 -26.81 4.56 18.64
N GLY A 7 -26.43 3.42 18.09
CA GLY A 7 -25.17 2.78 18.39
C GLY A 7 -23.95 3.65 18.06
N THR A 8 -23.95 4.29 16.88
CA THR A 8 -22.87 5.21 16.47
C THR A 8 -22.77 6.43 17.38
N THR A 9 -23.91 7.00 17.76
CA THR A 9 -23.96 8.15 18.68
C THR A 9 -23.43 7.77 20.07
N ILE A 10 -23.76 6.58 20.57
CA ILE A 10 -23.24 6.06 21.84
C ILE A 10 -21.72 5.91 21.76
N LEU A 11 -21.19 5.27 20.71
CA LEU A 11 -19.74 5.09 20.54
C LEU A 11 -19.01 6.42 20.41
N TRP A 12 -19.61 7.38 19.71
CA TRP A 12 -19.05 8.73 19.62
C TRP A 12 -19.08 9.43 20.99
N GLY A 13 -20.15 9.28 21.76
CA GLY A 13 -20.23 9.75 23.15
C GLY A 13 -19.12 9.17 24.03
N TYR A 14 -18.84 7.86 23.92
CA TYR A 14 -17.69 7.22 24.61
C TYR A 14 -16.35 7.90 24.27
N LYS A 15 -16.16 8.27 23.01
CA LYS A 15 -14.93 8.97 22.56
C LYS A 15 -14.85 10.39 23.09
N ILE A 16 -15.93 11.17 23.01
CA ILE A 16 -15.98 12.58 23.44
C ILE A 16 -15.81 12.70 24.95
N LEU A 17 -16.49 11.83 25.71
CA LEU A 17 -16.50 11.86 27.17
C LEU A 17 -15.34 11.09 27.79
N HIS A 18 -14.42 10.56 26.97
CA HIS A 18 -13.26 9.75 27.41
C HIS A 18 -13.65 8.59 28.35
N LEU A 19 -14.82 7.97 28.12
CA LEU A 19 -15.33 6.90 28.98
C LEU A 19 -14.42 5.65 28.94
N PRO A 20 -14.45 4.81 29.99
CA PRO A 20 -13.64 3.61 30.09
C PRO A 20 -13.91 2.63 28.95
N ARG A 21 -12.90 2.41 28.09
CA ARG A 21 -13.05 1.57 26.88
C ARG A 21 -12.91 0.08 27.14
N PHE A 22 -12.40 -0.32 28.31
CA PHE A 22 -12.16 -1.73 28.63
C PHE A 22 -13.45 -2.56 28.75
N ILE A 23 -14.60 -1.90 29.02
CA ILE A 23 -15.92 -2.54 29.09
C ILE A 23 -16.54 -2.79 27.70
N LEU A 24 -16.03 -2.18 26.65
CA LEU A 24 -16.55 -2.36 25.31
C LEU A 24 -16.07 -3.68 24.69
N PRO A 25 -16.91 -4.39 23.92
CA PRO A 25 -16.47 -5.45 23.02
C PRO A 25 -15.33 -4.98 22.11
N ARG A 26 -14.47 -5.92 21.68
CA ARG A 26 -13.23 -5.61 20.91
C ARG A 26 -13.50 -4.67 19.73
N ASP A 27 -14.53 -4.96 18.95
CA ASP A 27 -14.82 -4.22 17.71
C ASP A 27 -15.22 -2.77 18.03
N PHE A 28 -16.08 -2.56 19.02
CA PHE A 28 -16.50 -1.23 19.47
C PHE A 28 -15.35 -0.46 20.13
N LYS A 29 -14.51 -1.17 20.90
CA LYS A 29 -13.29 -0.58 21.47
C LYS A 29 -12.36 -0.06 20.37
N SER A 30 -12.19 -0.83 19.31
CA SER A 30 -11.36 -0.43 18.17
C SER A 30 -11.92 0.80 17.45
N VAL A 31 -13.22 0.83 17.19
CA VAL A 31 -13.92 2.00 16.61
C VAL A 31 -13.69 3.25 17.46
N VAL A 32 -13.97 3.19 18.77
CA VAL A 32 -13.79 4.33 19.68
C VAL A 32 -12.33 4.79 19.75
N THR A 33 -11.37 3.86 19.62
CA THR A 33 -9.95 4.16 19.67
C THR A 33 -9.45 4.82 18.38
N ASN A 34 -9.80 4.23 17.24
CA ASN A 34 -9.15 4.54 15.96
C ASN A 34 -9.94 5.50 15.07
N TRP A 35 -11.25 5.60 15.25
CA TRP A 35 -12.04 6.52 14.43
C TRP A 35 -11.86 7.95 14.89
N GLU A 36 -11.67 8.87 13.94
CA GLU A 36 -11.68 10.30 14.17
C GLU A 36 -13.12 10.83 14.33
N HIS A 37 -13.30 11.99 14.95
CA HIS A 37 -14.62 12.61 15.11
C HIS A 37 -15.34 12.82 13.77
N GLU A 38 -14.59 13.17 12.73
CA GLU A 38 -15.11 13.36 11.38
C GLU A 38 -15.74 12.08 10.81
N MET A 39 -15.19 10.90 11.12
CA MET A 39 -15.74 9.61 10.64
C MET A 39 -17.14 9.36 11.22
N PHE A 40 -17.34 9.61 12.51
CA PHE A 40 -18.67 9.51 13.14
C PHE A 40 -19.64 10.54 12.55
N TRP A 41 -19.17 11.78 12.39
CA TRP A 41 -19.99 12.88 11.89
C TRP A 41 -20.48 12.63 10.46
N VAL A 42 -19.61 12.22 9.56
CA VAL A 42 -19.98 11.91 8.16
C VAL A 42 -21.01 10.78 8.10
N LEU A 43 -20.80 9.73 8.87
CA LEU A 43 -21.71 8.59 8.91
C LEU A 43 -23.13 9.02 9.37
N LEU A 44 -23.22 9.80 10.44
CA LEU A 44 -24.49 10.30 10.98
C LEU A 44 -25.14 11.31 10.05
N LYS A 45 -24.41 12.34 9.59
CA LYS A 45 -24.90 13.40 8.70
C LYS A 45 -25.41 12.88 7.37
N SER A 46 -24.78 11.84 6.85
CA SER A 46 -25.21 11.21 5.58
C SER A 46 -26.32 10.18 5.73
N TRP A 47 -26.88 10.01 6.93
CA TRP A 47 -27.89 8.95 7.20
C TRP A 47 -27.39 7.55 6.80
N PHE A 48 -26.10 7.27 7.05
CA PHE A 48 -25.46 5.99 6.73
C PHE A 48 -25.42 5.69 5.21
N THR A 49 -25.35 6.72 4.39
CA THR A 49 -25.10 6.56 2.94
C THR A 49 -23.64 6.78 2.56
N ARG A 50 -22.85 7.39 3.43
CA ARG A 50 -21.42 7.62 3.26
C ARG A 50 -20.63 7.30 4.52
N ALA A 51 -19.39 6.86 4.33
CA ALA A 51 -18.45 6.62 5.42
C ALA A 51 -17.01 6.83 4.95
N TYR A 52 -16.09 7.03 5.90
CA TYR A 52 -14.67 6.83 5.64
C TYR A 52 -14.32 5.36 5.89
N ILE A 53 -13.57 4.75 4.96
CA ILE A 53 -12.96 3.42 5.13
C ILE A 53 -11.49 3.51 5.54
N ASP A 54 -10.96 4.71 5.60
CA ASP A 54 -9.62 5.02 6.10
C ASP A 54 -9.66 6.30 6.93
N GLN A 55 -8.61 6.56 7.68
CA GLN A 55 -8.54 7.74 8.53
C GLN A 55 -8.50 9.02 7.69
N PRO A 56 -9.38 9.99 7.93
CA PRO A 56 -9.33 11.27 7.27
C PRO A 56 -7.96 11.92 7.44
N CYS A 57 -7.42 12.45 6.38
CA CYS A 57 -6.20 13.26 6.44
C CYS A 57 -6.22 14.29 5.32
N TYR A 58 -5.55 15.41 5.61
CA TYR A 58 -5.38 16.50 4.69
C TYR A 58 -3.89 16.67 4.42
N PHE A 59 -3.51 16.57 3.16
CA PHE A 59 -2.13 16.65 2.75
C PHE A 59 -1.62 18.08 2.86
N LYS A 60 -0.45 18.25 3.47
CA LYS A 60 0.26 19.51 3.53
C LYS A 60 1.38 19.53 2.49
N MET A 61 1.24 20.36 1.48
CA MET A 61 2.27 20.54 0.45
C MET A 61 3.59 20.94 1.12
N PRO A 62 4.72 20.27 0.81
CA PRO A 62 6.02 20.67 1.36
C PRO A 62 6.44 22.04 0.83
N THR A 63 7.22 22.76 1.62
CA THR A 63 7.78 24.06 1.24
C THR A 63 9.03 23.95 0.39
N SER A 64 9.66 22.76 0.34
CA SER A 64 10.84 22.46 -0.47
C SER A 64 10.65 21.14 -1.21
N PHE A 65 11.15 21.08 -2.44
CA PHE A 65 11.16 19.90 -3.28
C PHE A 65 12.58 19.36 -3.51
N ALA A 66 13.52 19.79 -2.69
CA ALA A 66 14.87 19.23 -2.70
C ALA A 66 14.83 17.74 -2.31
N PRO A 67 15.65 16.88 -2.94
CA PRO A 67 15.79 15.48 -2.56
C PRO A 67 16.15 15.32 -1.09
N LYS A 68 15.46 14.43 -0.37
CA LYS A 68 15.72 14.19 1.07
C LYS A 68 17.02 13.45 1.38
N CYS A 69 17.69 12.92 0.35
CA CYS A 69 19.02 12.31 0.49
C CYS A 69 19.79 12.41 -0.84
N GLN A 70 21.10 12.26 -0.74
CA GLN A 70 21.99 12.16 -1.91
C GLN A 70 21.94 10.75 -2.47
N VAL A 71 21.94 10.64 -3.79
CA VAL A 71 21.94 9.39 -4.54
C VAL A 71 22.91 9.49 -5.73
N ALA A 72 23.24 8.36 -6.36
CA ALA A 72 24.03 8.36 -7.59
C ALA A 72 23.31 9.14 -8.71
N PRO A 73 24.06 9.83 -9.57
CA PRO A 73 23.51 10.75 -10.59
C PRO A 73 22.44 10.13 -11.48
N GLU A 74 22.58 8.85 -11.84
CA GLU A 74 21.67 8.11 -12.72
C GLU A 74 20.28 7.85 -12.08
N TYR A 75 20.17 7.96 -10.76
CA TYR A 75 18.90 7.80 -10.03
C TYR A 75 18.32 9.10 -9.52
N LYS A 76 19.03 10.22 -9.75
CA LYS A 76 18.67 11.52 -9.22
C LYS A 76 17.34 12.00 -9.81
N LEU A 77 16.43 12.41 -8.96
CA LEU A 77 15.25 13.17 -9.33
C LEU A 77 15.55 14.66 -9.26
N SER A 78 15.09 15.39 -10.27
CA SER A 78 15.10 16.84 -10.23
C SER A 78 14.07 17.38 -9.24
N GLU A 79 14.24 18.60 -8.75
CA GLU A 79 13.24 19.27 -7.92
C GLU A 79 11.90 19.39 -8.63
N GLN A 80 11.90 19.53 -9.97
CA GLN A 80 10.67 19.57 -10.76
C GLN A 80 9.96 18.22 -10.79
N GLU A 81 10.67 17.08 -10.86
CA GLU A 81 10.06 15.75 -10.78
C GLU A 81 9.48 15.50 -9.39
N ILE A 82 10.21 15.87 -8.32
CA ILE A 82 9.71 15.75 -6.95
C ILE A 82 8.47 16.64 -6.77
N ARG A 83 8.49 17.87 -7.28
CA ARG A 83 7.30 18.76 -7.29
C ARG A 83 6.13 18.10 -8.02
N THR A 84 6.37 17.52 -9.19
CA THR A 84 5.35 16.81 -9.98
C THR A 84 4.74 15.65 -9.20
N PHE A 85 5.57 14.88 -8.45
CA PHE A 85 5.07 13.83 -7.56
C PHE A 85 4.11 14.38 -6.50
N TYR A 86 4.48 15.48 -5.85
CA TYR A 86 3.65 16.10 -4.82
C TYR A 86 2.40 16.78 -5.38
N GLU A 87 2.42 17.27 -6.62
CA GLU A 87 1.27 17.88 -7.29
C GLU A 87 0.30 16.83 -7.84
N ARG A 88 0.81 15.75 -8.45
CA ARG A 88 0.01 14.75 -9.16
C ARG A 88 -0.29 13.51 -8.33
N GLY A 89 0.55 13.16 -7.36
CA GLY A 89 0.44 11.98 -6.52
C GLY A 89 1.18 10.76 -7.07
N PHE A 90 1.82 10.84 -8.23
CA PHE A 90 2.60 9.77 -8.87
C PHE A 90 3.71 10.29 -9.75
N LEU A 91 4.67 9.42 -10.09
CA LEU A 91 5.79 9.72 -10.97
C LEU A 91 6.24 8.47 -11.73
N GLY A 92 6.76 8.65 -12.92
CA GLY A 92 7.21 7.59 -13.83
C GLY A 92 6.39 7.52 -15.12
N PRO A 93 6.53 6.46 -15.95
CA PRO A 93 7.31 5.25 -15.68
C PRO A 93 8.82 5.45 -15.80
N PHE A 94 9.57 4.71 -14.98
CA PHE A 94 11.04 4.66 -15.01
C PHE A 94 11.52 3.26 -15.42
N PRO A 95 12.65 3.11 -16.14
CA PRO A 95 13.24 1.81 -16.38
C PRO A 95 13.93 1.25 -15.13
N ALA A 96 13.83 -0.07 -14.91
CA ALA A 96 14.55 -0.78 -13.86
C ALA A 96 15.16 -2.12 -14.33
N PHE A 97 14.45 -2.85 -15.19
CA PHE A 97 14.83 -4.19 -15.61
C PHE A 97 14.70 -4.36 -17.12
N SER A 98 15.40 -5.34 -17.66
CA SER A 98 15.21 -5.73 -19.05
C SER A 98 13.89 -6.49 -19.23
N ARG A 99 13.36 -6.49 -20.46
CA ARG A 99 12.20 -7.28 -20.82
C ARG A 99 12.46 -8.78 -20.60
N ASP A 100 13.65 -9.25 -20.95
CA ASP A 100 14.02 -10.66 -20.85
C ASP A 100 14.06 -11.12 -19.39
N ASP A 101 14.59 -10.31 -18.47
CA ASP A 101 14.57 -10.57 -17.04
C ASP A 101 13.13 -10.74 -16.54
N MET A 102 12.22 -9.86 -16.98
CA MET A 102 10.81 -9.92 -16.56
C MET A 102 10.10 -11.14 -17.15
N MET A 103 10.39 -11.51 -18.38
CA MET A 103 9.81 -12.71 -19.02
C MET A 103 10.29 -13.99 -18.35
N ASP A 104 11.53 -14.06 -17.89
CA ASP A 104 12.02 -15.19 -17.12
C ASP A 104 11.45 -15.21 -15.70
N PHE A 105 11.39 -14.05 -15.02
CA PHE A 105 10.78 -13.92 -13.70
C PHE A 105 9.28 -14.26 -13.69
N LYS A 106 8.57 -13.97 -14.76
CA LYS A 106 7.15 -14.33 -14.93
C LYS A 106 6.87 -15.80 -14.67
N LYS A 107 7.77 -16.71 -15.07
CA LYS A 107 7.61 -18.16 -14.85
C LYS A 107 7.57 -18.49 -13.35
N GLU A 108 8.45 -17.86 -12.56
CA GLU A 108 8.47 -18.02 -11.11
C GLU A 108 7.20 -17.45 -10.47
N VAL A 109 6.76 -16.26 -10.88
CA VAL A 109 5.54 -15.62 -10.35
C VAL A 109 4.32 -16.48 -10.58
N LEU A 110 4.14 -17.04 -11.78
CA LEU A 110 3.03 -17.93 -12.11
C LEU A 110 3.06 -19.25 -11.29
N ALA A 111 4.24 -19.74 -10.94
CA ALA A 111 4.39 -20.89 -10.08
C ALA A 111 4.03 -20.56 -8.62
N LEU A 112 4.50 -19.42 -8.12
CA LEU A 112 4.22 -18.93 -6.78
C LEU A 112 2.73 -18.58 -6.57
N GLU A 113 2.05 -18.07 -7.59
CA GLU A 113 0.62 -17.75 -7.51
C GLU A 113 -0.23 -19.00 -7.20
N LYS A 114 0.14 -20.14 -7.78
CA LYS A 114 -0.54 -21.44 -7.58
C LYS A 114 -0.11 -22.12 -6.27
N ALA A 115 1.06 -21.80 -5.73
CA ALA A 115 1.61 -22.42 -4.55
C ALA A 115 1.04 -21.81 -3.25
N LYS A 116 0.87 -22.65 -2.22
CA LYS A 116 0.57 -22.13 -0.87
C LYS A 116 1.75 -21.32 -0.35
N SER A 117 1.45 -20.16 0.22
CA SER A 117 2.46 -19.36 0.91
C SER A 117 2.97 -20.08 2.15
N LYS A 118 4.29 -20.13 2.31
CA LYS A 118 4.94 -20.64 3.52
C LYS A 118 4.69 -19.72 4.73
N THR A 119 4.44 -18.44 4.47
CA THR A 119 4.13 -17.43 5.50
C THR A 119 2.71 -17.58 6.01
N TYR A 120 1.74 -17.76 5.10
CA TYR A 120 0.31 -17.71 5.44
C TYR A 120 -0.40 -19.06 5.40
N GLY A 121 0.19 -20.09 4.81
CA GLY A 121 -0.34 -21.46 4.76
C GLY A 121 -1.43 -21.69 3.68
N TRP A 122 -1.74 -20.70 2.84
CA TRP A 122 -2.73 -20.77 1.76
C TRP A 122 -2.28 -19.99 0.50
N ALA A 123 -2.91 -20.24 -0.64
CA ALA A 123 -2.55 -19.59 -1.89
C ALA A 123 -2.94 -18.11 -1.85
N THR A 124 -1.95 -17.22 -1.85
CA THR A 124 -2.13 -15.77 -1.82
C THR A 124 -1.00 -15.10 -2.61
N PRO A 125 -1.29 -14.02 -3.35
CA PRO A 125 -0.26 -13.24 -4.03
C PRO A 125 0.54 -12.32 -3.07
N ARG A 126 0.17 -12.25 -1.78
CA ARG A 126 0.76 -11.31 -0.82
C ARG A 126 2.07 -11.80 -0.24
N ASP A 127 2.99 -10.84 -0.04
CA ASP A 127 4.22 -10.93 0.72
C ASP A 127 5.13 -12.10 0.31
N ARG A 128 5.07 -12.44 -0.99
CA ARG A 128 5.88 -13.54 -1.55
C ARG A 128 7.37 -13.22 -1.58
N HIS A 129 7.77 -11.98 -1.30
CA HIS A 129 9.17 -11.62 -1.11
C HIS A 129 9.84 -12.32 0.08
N PHE A 130 9.06 -12.87 1.02
CA PHE A 130 9.58 -13.72 2.10
C PHE A 130 10.02 -15.11 1.61
N GLU A 131 9.60 -15.51 0.42
CA GLU A 131 9.76 -16.86 -0.13
C GLU A 131 10.51 -16.90 -1.45
N SER A 132 10.65 -15.73 -2.11
CA SER A 132 11.32 -15.53 -3.38
C SER A 132 12.50 -14.57 -3.21
N PRO A 133 13.74 -15.09 -3.06
CA PRO A 133 14.94 -14.26 -3.06
C PRO A 133 15.06 -13.38 -4.31
N ARG A 134 14.59 -13.86 -5.45
CA ARG A 134 14.61 -13.12 -6.71
C ARG A 134 13.67 -11.90 -6.67
N LEU A 135 12.44 -12.07 -6.16
CA LEU A 135 11.54 -10.93 -5.95
C LEU A 135 12.17 -9.93 -4.99
N TRP A 136 12.73 -10.42 -3.88
CA TRP A 136 13.42 -9.57 -2.91
C TRP A 136 14.57 -8.80 -3.56
N HIS A 137 15.36 -9.46 -4.40
CA HIS A 137 16.44 -8.82 -5.17
C HIS A 137 15.91 -7.70 -6.08
N TYR A 138 14.82 -7.94 -6.81
CA TYR A 138 14.20 -6.92 -7.65
C TYR A 138 13.66 -5.74 -6.85
N MET A 139 13.09 -5.99 -5.68
CA MET A 139 12.59 -4.92 -4.81
C MET A 139 13.73 -4.00 -4.34
N GLN A 140 14.93 -4.52 -4.18
CA GLN A 140 16.12 -3.77 -3.75
C GLN A 140 16.86 -3.08 -4.92
N CYS A 141 16.34 -3.10 -6.15
CA CYS A 141 16.96 -2.43 -7.29
C CYS A 141 17.24 -0.95 -6.97
N PRO A 142 18.49 -0.47 -7.13
CA PRO A 142 18.87 0.92 -6.86
C PRO A 142 18.00 1.92 -7.65
N GLY A 143 17.66 1.59 -8.90
CA GLY A 143 16.75 2.41 -9.71
C GLY A 143 15.42 2.70 -9.03
N ILE A 144 14.95 1.80 -8.17
CA ILE A 144 13.70 1.94 -7.40
C ILE A 144 13.98 2.59 -6.05
N THR A 145 14.87 1.99 -5.25
CA THR A 145 15.08 2.38 -3.86
C THR A 145 15.64 3.78 -3.71
N GLU A 146 16.57 4.18 -4.59
CA GLU A 146 17.17 5.51 -4.59
C GLU A 146 16.14 6.60 -4.96
N ARG A 147 15.19 6.34 -5.86
CA ARG A 147 14.13 7.29 -6.16
C ARG A 147 13.12 7.43 -5.01
N CYS A 148 12.74 6.33 -4.37
CA CYS A 148 11.88 6.37 -3.17
C CYS A 148 12.54 7.12 -2.02
N ALA A 149 13.85 6.95 -1.82
CA ALA A 149 14.59 7.58 -0.75
C ALA A 149 14.65 9.12 -0.85
N GLN A 150 14.67 9.67 -2.07
CA GLN A 150 14.65 11.12 -2.28
C GLN A 150 13.31 11.76 -1.83
N ILE A 151 12.23 10.98 -1.78
CA ILE A 151 10.91 11.45 -1.35
C ILE A 151 10.61 11.11 0.11
N LEU A 152 10.95 9.89 0.56
CA LEU A 152 10.61 9.41 1.91
C LEU A 152 11.72 9.65 2.94
N GLY A 153 12.97 9.76 2.49
CA GLY A 153 14.16 9.80 3.35
C GLY A 153 15.03 8.55 3.15
N PRO A 154 16.28 8.55 3.70
CA PRO A 154 17.30 7.56 3.36
C PRO A 154 17.02 6.14 3.87
N ASP A 155 16.22 5.99 4.90
CA ASP A 155 15.99 4.72 5.60
C ASP A 155 14.59 4.19 5.30
N LEU A 156 14.52 3.07 4.57
CA LEU A 156 13.29 2.56 3.98
C LEU A 156 12.99 1.12 4.39
N LEU A 157 11.72 0.86 4.64
CA LEU A 157 11.17 -0.47 4.90
C LEU A 157 10.12 -0.84 3.84
N VAL A 158 10.03 -2.13 3.56
CA VAL A 158 8.85 -2.71 2.90
C VAL A 158 7.99 -3.36 3.97
N TRP A 159 6.71 -3.03 4.00
CA TRP A 159 5.76 -3.65 4.92
C TRP A 159 4.75 -4.55 4.22
N ARG A 160 4.66 -4.46 2.88
CA ARG A 160 3.81 -5.33 2.05
C ARG A 160 4.31 -5.39 0.61
N SER A 161 4.15 -6.57 0.01
CA SER A 161 4.22 -6.73 -1.45
C SER A 161 3.04 -7.56 -1.95
N GLN A 162 2.76 -7.48 -3.25
CA GLN A 162 1.70 -8.26 -3.86
C GLN A 162 1.93 -8.41 -5.37
N TYR A 163 1.61 -9.60 -5.90
CA TYR A 163 1.45 -9.79 -7.34
C TYR A 163 0.06 -9.37 -7.79
N PHE A 164 -0.03 -8.86 -9.00
CA PHE A 164 -1.26 -8.47 -9.66
C PHE A 164 -1.41 -9.20 -10.99
N TYR A 165 -2.26 -10.20 -10.98
CA TYR A 165 -2.68 -10.91 -12.18
C TYR A 165 -3.98 -10.30 -12.71
N LYS A 166 -3.95 -9.77 -13.92
CA LYS A 166 -5.14 -9.32 -14.64
C LYS A 166 -5.34 -10.26 -15.82
N GLY A 167 -6.33 -11.15 -15.70
CA GLY A 167 -6.63 -12.19 -16.69
C GLY A 167 -7.12 -11.62 -18.03
N PRO A 168 -7.20 -12.47 -19.05
CA PRO A 168 -7.88 -12.13 -20.30
C PRO A 168 -9.31 -11.66 -20.04
N LYS A 169 -9.75 -10.62 -20.75
CA LYS A 169 -11.11 -10.05 -20.62
C LYS A 169 -11.52 -9.64 -19.21
N ALA A 170 -10.55 -9.49 -18.28
CA ALA A 170 -10.85 -9.09 -16.92
C ALA A 170 -11.41 -7.66 -16.87
N PRO A 171 -12.40 -7.38 -15.99
CA PRO A 171 -12.99 -6.06 -15.84
C PRO A 171 -12.00 -5.03 -15.33
N ALA A 172 -12.40 -3.76 -15.39
CA ALA A 172 -11.66 -2.65 -14.78
C ALA A 172 -11.53 -2.87 -13.27
N ILE A 173 -10.39 -2.41 -12.69
CA ILE A 173 -10.30 -2.21 -11.26
C ILE A 173 -10.81 -0.81 -10.99
N GLN A 174 -11.88 -0.73 -10.21
CA GLN A 174 -12.55 0.52 -9.91
C GLN A 174 -11.63 1.52 -9.19
N TRP A 175 -11.96 2.79 -9.28
CA TRP A 175 -11.28 3.85 -8.56
C TRP A 175 -11.27 3.60 -7.06
N HIS A 176 -10.11 3.66 -6.45
CA HIS A 176 -9.92 3.44 -5.02
C HIS A 176 -8.76 4.28 -4.48
N GLN A 177 -8.75 4.41 -3.18
CA GLN A 177 -7.78 5.21 -2.43
C GLN A 177 -7.59 4.58 -1.05
N ALA A 178 -6.40 4.68 -0.49
CA ALA A 178 -6.11 4.25 0.88
C ALA A 178 -4.99 5.10 1.48
N SER A 179 -4.92 5.22 2.80
CA SER A 179 -3.81 5.87 3.49
C SER A 179 -3.17 5.01 4.58
N THR A 180 -3.97 4.44 5.48
CA THR A 180 -3.48 3.59 6.57
C THR A 180 -3.94 2.15 6.47
N PHE A 181 -4.68 1.82 5.41
CA PHE A 181 -5.25 0.50 5.14
C PHE A 181 -6.19 -0.03 6.22
N MET A 182 -7.00 0.83 6.82
CA MET A 182 -8.12 0.40 7.66
C MET A 182 -9.08 -0.53 6.93
N VAL A 183 -9.19 -0.38 5.63
CA VAL A 183 -9.95 -1.25 4.74
C VAL A 183 -9.55 -2.74 4.83
N GLU A 184 -8.37 -3.02 5.31
CA GLU A 184 -7.91 -4.39 5.54
C GLU A 184 -8.64 -5.07 6.70
N ASP A 185 -9.09 -4.29 7.67
CA ASP A 185 -9.73 -4.79 8.90
C ASP A 185 -10.84 -3.85 9.41
N TYR A 186 -11.32 -2.90 8.60
CA TYR A 186 -12.34 -1.87 8.91
C TYR A 186 -12.11 -1.05 10.18
N GLN A 187 -11.38 -1.54 11.14
CA GLN A 187 -11.34 -1.04 12.50
C GLN A 187 -9.95 -0.60 12.94
N ASP A 188 -8.91 -1.34 12.52
CA ASP A 188 -7.54 -1.10 12.95
C ASP A 188 -6.63 -0.80 11.76
N PRO A 189 -5.93 0.34 11.75
CA PRO A 189 -4.94 0.65 10.72
C PRO A 189 -3.85 -0.42 10.62
N GLY A 190 -3.35 -0.66 9.41
CA GLY A 190 -2.18 -1.51 9.18
C GLY A 190 -0.87 -0.79 9.47
N ILE A 191 -0.82 0.53 9.23
CA ILE A 191 0.32 1.40 9.50
C ILE A 191 -0.11 2.61 10.32
N PHE A 192 0.83 3.19 11.08
CA PHE A 192 0.57 4.26 12.05
C PHE A 192 1.54 5.43 11.81
N PRO A 193 1.37 6.21 10.72
CA PRO A 193 2.27 7.32 10.44
C PRO A 193 2.20 8.38 11.55
N PRO A 194 3.35 8.94 11.98
CA PRO A 194 3.39 9.98 13.01
C PRO A 194 2.73 11.29 12.53
N ASP A 195 2.78 11.55 11.23
CA ASP A 195 2.13 12.71 10.61
C ASP A 195 1.44 12.29 9.30
N ARG A 196 0.12 12.25 9.33
CA ARG A 196 -0.72 11.91 8.16
C ARG A 196 -0.84 13.04 7.14
N SER A 197 -0.41 14.24 7.48
CA SER A 197 -0.42 15.37 6.56
C SER A 197 0.72 15.33 5.53
N GLN A 198 1.68 14.43 5.70
CA GLN A 198 2.80 14.22 4.79
C GLN A 198 2.69 12.91 4.00
N VAL A 199 3.53 12.76 2.99
CA VAL A 199 3.73 11.47 2.31
C VAL A 199 4.53 10.57 3.25
N PHE A 200 3.92 9.49 3.69
CA PHE A 200 4.51 8.50 4.59
C PHE A 200 4.58 7.09 3.98
N GLN A 201 4.07 6.92 2.78
CA GLN A 201 4.14 5.68 2.03
C GLN A 201 4.22 5.97 0.55
N ILE A 202 4.97 5.14 -0.15
CA ILE A 202 5.00 5.05 -1.61
C ILE A 202 4.67 3.62 -1.99
N THR A 203 3.76 3.46 -2.93
CA THR A 203 3.58 2.23 -3.67
C THR A 203 4.47 2.29 -4.91
N VAL A 204 5.32 1.28 -5.07
CA VAL A 204 6.05 1.00 -6.30
C VAL A 204 5.31 -0.08 -7.04
N TRP A 205 4.95 0.16 -8.29
CA TRP A 205 4.29 -0.82 -9.15
C TRP A 205 5.18 -1.11 -10.35
N VAL A 206 5.60 -2.36 -10.50
CA VAL A 206 6.53 -2.83 -11.53
C VAL A 206 5.80 -3.71 -12.53
N ALA A 207 5.89 -3.40 -13.79
CA ALA A 207 5.32 -4.20 -14.87
C ALA A 207 6.20 -5.42 -15.16
N ILE A 208 5.64 -6.63 -15.02
CA ILE A 208 6.25 -7.87 -15.47
C ILE A 208 5.90 -8.09 -16.95
N ASP A 209 4.65 -7.85 -17.32
CA ASP A 209 4.20 -7.76 -18.71
C ASP A 209 4.00 -6.31 -19.12
N ASP A 210 4.03 -6.04 -20.43
CA ASP A 210 3.57 -4.76 -20.95
C ASP A 210 2.13 -4.50 -20.49
N ALA A 211 1.89 -3.30 -20.02
CA ALA A 211 0.59 -2.83 -19.57
C ALA A 211 0.14 -1.61 -20.39
N PRO A 212 -0.23 -1.79 -21.66
CA PRO A 212 -0.85 -0.73 -22.46
C PRO A 212 -2.32 -0.55 -22.05
N PRO A 213 -3.01 0.48 -22.55
CA PRO A 213 -4.42 0.74 -22.22
C PRO A 213 -5.34 -0.47 -22.43
N GLU A 214 -5.20 -1.19 -23.54
CA GLU A 214 -6.00 -2.36 -23.87
C GLU A 214 -5.78 -3.57 -22.95
N LYS A 215 -4.64 -3.63 -22.25
CA LYS A 215 -4.37 -4.62 -21.17
C LYS A 215 -4.65 -4.04 -19.77
N GLY A 216 -5.32 -2.89 -19.70
CA GLY A 216 -5.69 -2.26 -18.45
C GLY A 216 -4.50 -1.71 -17.68
N CYS A 217 -3.78 -0.75 -18.24
CA CYS A 217 -2.74 0.00 -17.55
C CYS A 217 -3.30 0.72 -16.30
N LEU A 218 -2.41 1.21 -15.45
CA LEU A 218 -2.81 2.04 -14.31
C LEU A 218 -3.42 3.36 -14.78
N ARG A 219 -4.41 3.82 -14.03
CA ARG A 219 -5.08 5.11 -14.21
C ARG A 219 -4.99 5.89 -12.90
N PHE A 220 -4.71 7.18 -12.98
CA PHE A 220 -4.59 8.07 -11.83
C PHE A 220 -5.47 9.30 -11.99
N ALA A 221 -6.16 9.68 -10.92
CA ALA A 221 -6.81 10.98 -10.80
C ALA A 221 -5.82 11.96 -10.14
N CYS A 222 -5.26 12.88 -10.94
CA CYS A 222 -4.16 13.75 -10.54
C CYS A 222 -4.54 14.65 -9.36
N GLY A 223 -3.65 14.78 -8.36
CA GLY A 223 -3.83 15.69 -7.22
C GLY A 223 -4.83 15.23 -6.15
N THR A 224 -5.50 14.11 -6.33
CA THR A 224 -6.54 13.63 -5.40
C THR A 224 -6.01 13.11 -4.06
N HIS A 225 -4.70 12.92 -3.93
CA HIS A 225 -4.04 12.48 -2.69
C HIS A 225 -4.04 13.53 -1.57
N GLN A 226 -4.51 14.74 -1.87
CA GLN A 226 -4.59 15.84 -0.90
C GLN A 226 -5.59 15.56 0.23
N THR A 227 -6.63 14.76 -0.04
CA THR A 227 -7.63 14.37 0.95
C THR A 227 -8.02 12.91 0.78
N VAL A 228 -8.38 12.23 1.88
CA VAL A 228 -9.05 10.93 1.80
C VAL A 228 -10.53 11.16 1.52
N ARG A 229 -11.06 10.48 0.53
CA ARG A 229 -12.48 10.56 0.14
C ARG A 229 -13.32 9.55 0.91
N THR A 230 -14.59 9.87 1.06
CA THR A 230 -15.58 8.93 1.56
C THR A 230 -15.94 7.87 0.53
N ILE A 231 -16.56 6.78 0.97
CA ILE A 231 -17.28 5.85 0.11
C ILE A 231 -18.78 6.12 0.16
N LYS A 232 -19.48 5.71 -0.89
CA LYS A 232 -20.96 5.67 -0.97
C LYS A 232 -21.42 4.22 -0.84
N PHE A 233 -22.41 3.95 0.01
CA PHE A 233 -23.08 2.65 0.09
C PHE A 233 -24.18 2.54 -0.97
N GLY A 234 -24.41 1.33 -1.48
CA GLY A 234 -25.48 1.04 -2.45
C GLY A 234 -25.09 1.22 -3.92
N GLY A 235 -23.79 1.29 -4.23
CA GLY A 235 -23.29 1.24 -5.61
C GLY A 235 -23.31 -0.17 -6.18
N GLU A 236 -23.47 -0.28 -7.51
CA GLU A 236 -23.24 -1.53 -8.23
C GLU A 236 -21.73 -1.84 -8.25
N GLU A 237 -21.36 -3.10 -7.98
CA GLU A 237 -20.00 -3.67 -8.06
C GLU A 237 -18.84 -2.73 -7.68
N GLY A 238 -18.63 -2.54 -6.39
CA GLY A 238 -17.48 -1.81 -5.88
C GLY A 238 -16.17 -2.63 -5.89
N PHE A 239 -15.05 -1.96 -5.79
CA PHE A 239 -13.69 -2.51 -5.74
C PHE A 239 -13.49 -3.63 -4.69
N TYR A 240 -14.28 -3.64 -3.63
CA TYR A 240 -14.11 -4.52 -2.47
C TYR A 240 -15.15 -5.64 -2.35
N ASN A 241 -15.70 -6.13 -3.44
CA ASN A 241 -16.83 -7.09 -3.41
C ASN A 241 -17.97 -6.63 -2.48
N ALA A 242 -18.08 -5.34 -2.27
CA ALA A 242 -19.01 -4.73 -1.35
C ALA A 242 -19.91 -3.76 -2.12
N ALA A 243 -21.10 -3.60 -1.62
CA ALA A 243 -22.07 -2.67 -2.15
C ALA A 243 -21.68 -1.20 -1.88
N TYR A 244 -20.42 -0.83 -2.15
CA TYR A 244 -19.97 0.56 -2.02
C TYR A 244 -18.94 0.93 -3.08
N THR A 245 -18.91 2.19 -3.45
CA THR A 245 -17.97 2.81 -4.39
C THR A 245 -17.30 4.00 -3.74
N LEU A 246 -16.12 4.39 -4.23
CA LEU A 246 -15.51 5.66 -3.82
C LEU A 246 -16.42 6.84 -4.19
N ASP A 247 -16.57 7.82 -3.31
CA ASP A 247 -17.28 9.07 -3.59
C ASP A 247 -16.42 9.98 -4.47
N PHE A 248 -16.30 9.58 -5.74
CA PHE A 248 -15.46 10.20 -6.75
C PHE A 248 -16.15 10.13 -8.11
N ASP A 249 -16.06 11.20 -8.88
CA ASP A 249 -16.44 11.26 -10.30
C ASP A 249 -15.20 11.66 -11.10
N GLU A 250 -14.84 10.85 -12.10
CA GLU A 250 -13.68 11.12 -12.97
C GLU A 250 -13.83 12.40 -13.82
N LYS A 251 -15.05 12.93 -13.94
CA LYS A 251 -15.28 14.22 -14.61
C LYS A 251 -14.81 15.42 -13.81
N ASP A 252 -14.68 15.26 -12.49
CA ASP A 252 -14.33 16.37 -11.59
C ASP A 252 -12.81 16.59 -11.48
N GLN A 253 -12.00 15.65 -12.00
CA GLN A 253 -10.54 15.68 -11.85
C GLN A 253 -9.84 15.20 -13.12
N PRO A 254 -8.67 15.76 -13.46
CA PRO A 254 -7.83 15.27 -14.55
C PRO A 254 -7.42 13.80 -14.29
N CYS A 255 -7.91 12.87 -15.09
CA CYS A 255 -7.55 11.47 -15.05
C CYS A 255 -6.63 11.13 -16.21
N VAL A 256 -5.60 10.35 -15.93
CA VAL A 256 -4.61 9.93 -16.93
C VAL A 256 -4.40 8.43 -16.89
N GLU A 257 -4.27 7.83 -18.05
CA GLU A 257 -3.76 6.47 -18.23
C GLU A 257 -2.23 6.52 -18.33
N VAL A 258 -1.57 5.58 -17.68
CA VAL A 258 -0.11 5.50 -17.68
C VAL A 258 0.33 4.13 -18.19
N PRO A 259 0.55 3.99 -19.50
CA PRO A 259 1.11 2.76 -20.07
C PRO A 259 2.50 2.49 -19.52
N VAL A 260 2.79 1.23 -19.19
CA VAL A 260 4.08 0.80 -18.61
C VAL A 260 4.58 -0.41 -19.39
N LYS A 261 5.83 -0.36 -19.85
CA LYS A 261 6.47 -1.50 -20.51
C LYS A 261 7.02 -2.47 -19.46
N ALA A 262 7.16 -3.74 -19.84
CA ALA A 262 7.81 -4.76 -19.01
C ALA A 262 9.19 -4.26 -18.54
N GLY A 263 9.47 -4.38 -17.23
CA GLY A 263 10.69 -3.89 -16.60
C GLY A 263 10.66 -2.42 -16.19
N GLN A 264 9.63 -1.66 -16.54
CA GLN A 264 9.43 -0.30 -16.03
C GLN A 264 8.59 -0.30 -14.76
N PHE A 265 8.68 0.79 -13.99
CA PHE A 265 7.89 0.98 -12.77
C PHE A 265 7.37 2.40 -12.62
N ILE A 266 6.31 2.52 -11.82
CA ILE A 266 5.71 3.78 -11.37
C ILE A 266 5.80 3.83 -9.87
N ILE A 267 6.04 5.01 -9.31
CA ILE A 267 5.88 5.29 -7.89
C ILE A 267 4.68 6.21 -7.66
N PHE A 268 3.87 5.93 -6.66
CA PHE A 268 2.73 6.76 -6.32
C PHE A 268 2.40 6.68 -4.83
N THR A 269 1.77 7.74 -4.31
CA THR A 269 1.19 7.66 -2.98
C THR A 269 -0.15 6.94 -3.04
N GLU A 270 -0.39 6.02 -2.13
CA GLU A 270 -1.62 5.22 -2.04
C GLU A 270 -2.88 6.07 -1.83
N ARG A 271 -2.70 7.32 -1.37
CA ARG A 271 -3.79 8.31 -1.27
C ARG A 271 -4.19 8.90 -2.62
N CYS A 272 -3.37 8.80 -3.66
CA CYS A 272 -3.78 9.16 -5.00
C CYS A 272 -4.88 8.20 -5.46
N ILE A 273 -6.03 8.71 -5.85
CA ILE A 273 -7.11 7.89 -6.40
C ILE A 273 -6.60 7.24 -7.67
N HIS A 274 -6.67 5.92 -7.72
CA HIS A 274 -6.16 5.14 -8.84
C HIS A 274 -7.02 3.91 -9.11
N GLY A 275 -6.83 3.35 -10.28
CA GLY A 275 -7.50 2.16 -10.74
C GLY A 275 -6.78 1.58 -11.95
N SER A 276 -7.43 0.72 -12.70
CA SER A 276 -6.93 0.27 -14.00
C SER A 276 -8.08 -0.01 -14.96
N GLY A 277 -7.89 0.26 -16.23
CA GLY A 277 -8.84 -0.08 -17.28
C GLY A 277 -9.14 -1.58 -17.36
N PRO A 278 -10.15 -2.02 -18.14
CA PRO A 278 -10.38 -3.42 -18.41
C PRO A 278 -9.20 -4.00 -19.22
N ASN A 279 -8.99 -5.30 -19.13
CA ASN A 279 -8.17 -6.02 -20.10
C ASN A 279 -9.08 -6.53 -21.21
N THR A 280 -8.99 -5.91 -22.38
CA THR A 280 -9.81 -6.26 -23.54
C THR A 280 -9.17 -7.32 -24.43
N THR A 281 -7.95 -7.77 -24.09
CA THR A 281 -7.17 -8.73 -24.87
C THR A 281 -7.38 -10.18 -24.38
N ASP A 282 -6.88 -11.13 -25.15
CA ASP A 282 -6.88 -12.56 -24.81
C ASP A 282 -5.62 -12.99 -24.03
N GLU A 283 -4.77 -12.04 -23.69
CA GLU A 283 -3.57 -12.25 -22.89
C GLU A 283 -3.75 -11.71 -21.47
N HIS A 284 -3.06 -12.29 -20.50
CA HIS A 284 -3.00 -11.73 -19.16
C HIS A 284 -1.93 -10.63 -19.04
N ARG A 285 -2.01 -9.85 -17.98
CA ARG A 285 -1.02 -8.88 -17.56
C ARG A 285 -0.60 -9.14 -16.11
N LEU A 286 0.69 -9.34 -15.91
CA LEU A 286 1.32 -9.51 -14.61
C LEU A 286 2.10 -8.26 -14.20
N ALA A 287 2.05 -7.98 -12.91
CA ALA A 287 2.84 -6.96 -12.25
C ALA A 287 3.09 -7.36 -10.80
N PHE A 288 4.04 -6.71 -10.14
CA PHE A 288 4.12 -6.73 -8.68
C PHE A 288 4.16 -5.31 -8.12
N ASN A 289 3.73 -5.17 -6.89
CA ASN A 289 3.95 -3.95 -6.14
C ASN A 289 4.69 -4.23 -4.84
N MET A 290 5.29 -3.18 -4.30
CA MET A 290 5.71 -3.11 -2.91
C MET A 290 5.28 -1.78 -2.30
N ARG A 291 5.02 -1.80 -1.00
CA ARG A 291 4.64 -0.62 -0.22
C ARG A 291 5.79 -0.24 0.69
N VAL A 292 6.37 0.90 0.37
CA VAL A 292 7.59 1.43 0.99
C VAL A 292 7.21 2.51 1.98
N ILE A 293 7.72 2.40 3.20
CA ILE A 293 7.53 3.37 4.28
C ILE A 293 8.89 3.76 4.86
N PRO A 294 9.04 4.97 5.42
CA PRO A 294 10.21 5.31 6.21
C PRO A 294 10.19 4.60 7.57
N THR A 295 11.34 4.45 8.20
CA THR A 295 11.51 3.65 9.42
C THR A 295 10.82 4.21 10.67
N ASN A 296 10.34 5.46 10.63
CA ASN A 296 9.54 6.06 11.70
C ASN A 296 8.02 5.78 11.59
N VAL A 297 7.60 4.96 10.63
CA VAL A 297 6.19 4.54 10.45
C VAL A 297 6.04 3.10 10.94
N PRO A 298 5.41 2.86 12.10
CA PRO A 298 5.17 1.50 12.57
C PRO A 298 4.09 0.78 11.77
N ALA A 299 4.27 -0.53 11.57
CA ALA A 299 3.33 -1.39 10.88
C ALA A 299 2.91 -2.59 11.76
N TYR A 300 1.62 -2.89 11.83
CA TYR A 300 1.01 -4.03 12.55
C TYR A 300 1.54 -4.26 13.98
N THR A 301 1.83 -3.20 14.71
CA THR A 301 2.54 -3.26 16.00
C THR A 301 1.91 -4.20 17.03
N ASN A 302 0.57 -4.28 17.07
CA ASN A 302 -0.18 -5.03 18.08
C ASN A 302 -1.05 -6.16 17.51
N LYS A 303 -0.87 -6.53 16.22
CA LYS A 303 -1.68 -7.56 15.59
C LYS A 303 -0.98 -8.90 15.51
N LYS A 304 -1.70 -9.98 15.84
CA LYS A 304 -1.28 -11.36 15.57
C LYS A 304 -1.84 -11.89 14.25
N TRP A 305 -2.96 -11.35 13.82
CA TRP A 305 -3.62 -11.70 12.57
C TRP A 305 -4.57 -10.58 12.15
N TYR A 306 -4.94 -10.55 10.88
CA TYR A 306 -6.04 -9.74 10.37
C TYR A 306 -6.87 -10.55 9.36
N ARG A 307 -8.12 -10.13 9.14
CA ARG A 307 -8.96 -10.65 8.07
C ARG A 307 -9.07 -9.60 6.98
N SER A 308 -8.66 -9.94 5.79
CA SER A 308 -8.80 -9.04 4.66
C SER A 308 -10.26 -8.96 4.22
N VAL A 309 -10.82 -7.77 4.20
CA VAL A 309 -12.15 -7.53 3.65
C VAL A 309 -12.20 -7.70 2.13
N TYR A 310 -11.06 -7.54 1.49
CA TYR A 310 -10.92 -7.67 0.04
C TYR A 310 -11.17 -9.10 -0.46
N ASN A 311 -10.67 -10.10 0.23
CA ASN A 311 -10.79 -11.52 -0.17
C ASN A 311 -11.27 -12.45 0.94
N GLY A 312 -11.65 -11.90 2.10
CA GLY A 312 -12.08 -12.69 3.27
C GLY A 312 -10.98 -13.53 3.92
N GLY A 313 -9.76 -13.53 3.37
CA GLY A 313 -8.65 -14.33 3.85
C GLY A 313 -8.17 -13.92 5.24
N LYS A 314 -7.86 -14.91 6.08
CA LYS A 314 -7.22 -14.69 7.39
C LYS A 314 -5.71 -14.80 7.24
N TYR A 315 -5.01 -13.71 7.54
CA TYR A 315 -3.56 -13.61 7.50
C TYR A 315 -3.01 -13.70 8.92
N ASN A 316 -2.33 -14.79 9.22
CA ASN A 316 -1.57 -14.94 10.46
C ASN A 316 -0.24 -14.19 10.32
N LEU A 317 0.08 -13.34 11.30
CA LEU A 317 1.28 -12.51 11.29
C LEU A 317 2.45 -13.10 12.11
N ASP A 318 2.39 -14.38 12.54
CA ASP A 318 3.47 -14.99 13.33
C ASP A 318 4.79 -15.07 12.57
N LYS A 319 4.73 -15.24 11.24
CA LYS A 319 5.90 -15.26 10.34
C LYS A 319 6.03 -13.99 9.50
N TRP A 320 5.37 -12.92 9.92
CA TRP A 320 5.39 -11.64 9.22
C TRP A 320 6.21 -10.61 9.99
N GLY A 321 6.95 -9.80 9.26
CA GLY A 321 7.65 -8.62 9.72
C GLY A 321 7.90 -7.65 8.56
N ILE A 322 8.34 -6.44 8.87
CA ILE A 322 8.85 -5.52 7.85
C ILE A 322 10.16 -6.05 7.29
N ALA A 323 10.51 -5.64 6.08
CA ALA A 323 11.80 -5.93 5.46
C ALA A 323 12.58 -4.62 5.29
N LEU A 324 13.84 -4.60 5.76
CA LEU A 324 14.72 -3.44 5.58
C LEU A 324 15.15 -3.37 4.11
N LEU A 325 14.67 -2.34 3.41
CA LEU A 325 14.90 -2.15 1.98
C LEU A 325 16.17 -1.36 1.69
N ARG A 326 16.43 -0.30 2.49
CA ARG A 326 17.55 0.63 2.34
C ARG A 326 17.92 1.25 3.68
N GLY A 327 19.20 1.54 3.91
CA GLY A 327 19.69 2.25 5.10
C GLY A 327 19.63 1.43 6.38
N GLU A 328 19.13 2.00 7.46
CA GLU A 328 19.08 1.41 8.80
C GLU A 328 17.69 1.57 9.43
N ASP A 329 17.16 0.53 10.07
CA ASP A 329 15.97 0.67 10.91
C ASP A 329 16.34 1.27 12.27
N ARG A 330 16.40 2.59 12.33
CA ARG A 330 16.82 3.36 13.53
C ARG A 330 15.76 3.34 14.62
N TYR A 331 14.48 3.23 14.26
CA TYR A 331 13.37 3.36 15.21
C TYR A 331 12.92 2.02 15.79
N ARG A 332 13.08 0.92 15.06
CA ARG A 332 12.75 -0.46 15.51
C ARG A 332 11.32 -0.60 16.04
N LEU A 333 10.36 0.05 15.37
CA LEU A 333 8.99 0.15 15.85
C LEU A 333 8.13 -1.07 15.49
N SER A 334 8.58 -1.89 14.54
CA SER A 334 7.82 -3.00 13.99
C SER A 334 8.57 -4.32 14.14
N ARG A 335 7.85 -5.43 14.08
CA ARG A 335 8.48 -6.73 13.88
C ARG A 335 9.17 -6.76 12.54
N ALA A 336 10.30 -7.44 12.44
CA ALA A 336 11.11 -7.47 11.24
C ALA A 336 11.56 -8.88 10.86
N ILE A 337 11.79 -9.09 9.58
CA ILE A 337 12.42 -10.31 9.05
C ILE A 337 13.92 -10.07 8.90
N PRO A 338 14.78 -10.99 9.37
CA PRO A 338 16.22 -10.86 9.18
C PRO A 338 16.56 -10.76 7.69
N PRO A 339 17.49 -9.86 7.28
CA PRO A 339 17.90 -9.76 5.88
C PRO A 339 18.39 -11.07 5.27
N ALA A 340 19.08 -11.90 6.04
CA ALA A 340 19.55 -13.21 5.58
C ALA A 340 18.40 -14.17 5.20
N ASP A 341 17.26 -14.09 5.90
CA ASP A 341 16.08 -14.89 5.59
C ASP A 341 15.48 -14.48 4.23
N LEU A 342 15.48 -13.18 3.93
CA LEU A 342 15.00 -12.64 2.65
C LEU A 342 15.92 -13.03 1.48
N GLU A 343 17.24 -13.03 1.72
CA GLU A 343 18.25 -13.42 0.71
C GLU A 343 18.18 -14.92 0.37
N THR A 344 17.78 -15.75 1.32
CA THR A 344 17.73 -17.22 1.14
C THR A 344 16.32 -17.75 0.89
N GLY A 345 15.27 -16.99 1.22
CA GLY A 345 13.88 -17.46 1.21
C GLY A 345 13.59 -18.50 2.32
N ILE A 346 14.48 -18.58 3.32
CA ILE A 346 14.36 -19.51 4.44
C ILE A 346 14.06 -18.71 5.72
N PHE A 347 12.86 -18.87 6.22
CA PHE A 347 12.44 -18.20 7.45
C PHE A 347 13.11 -18.84 8.67
N THR A 348 13.77 -18.04 9.50
CA THR A 348 14.36 -18.48 10.76
C THR A 348 13.59 -17.96 11.97
N ARG A 349 13.35 -16.64 12.03
CA ARG A 349 12.62 -16.02 13.14
C ARG A 349 12.02 -14.65 12.71
N VAL A 350 11.15 -14.14 13.54
CA VAL A 350 10.76 -12.72 13.52
C VAL A 350 11.54 -11.99 14.59
N ILE A 351 12.16 -10.87 14.24
CA ILE A 351 12.81 -9.96 15.18
C ILE A 351 11.73 -9.09 15.82
N PRO A 352 11.59 -9.07 17.16
CA PRO A 352 10.60 -8.23 17.84
C PRO A 352 10.95 -6.74 17.77
N PRO A 353 9.98 -5.84 17.98
CA PRO A 353 10.24 -4.41 18.10
C PRO A 353 11.27 -4.12 19.20
N GLY A 354 12.13 -3.11 18.97
CA GLY A 354 13.20 -2.72 19.87
C GLY A 354 14.53 -3.42 19.62
N GLU A 355 14.55 -4.63 19.05
CA GLU A 355 15.78 -5.31 18.69
C GLU A 355 16.40 -4.76 17.40
N PRO A 356 17.75 -4.65 17.32
CA PRO A 356 18.42 -4.18 16.12
C PRO A 356 18.33 -5.21 14.98
N LEU A 357 18.11 -4.72 13.77
CA LEU A 357 18.29 -5.54 12.57
C LEU A 357 19.78 -5.72 12.28
N PRO A 358 20.20 -6.92 11.85
CA PRO A 358 21.51 -7.10 11.23
C PRO A 358 21.65 -6.15 10.03
N LYS A 359 22.87 -5.62 9.84
CA LYS A 359 23.14 -4.74 8.68
C LYS A 359 22.86 -5.51 7.38
N LEU A 360 22.30 -4.80 6.39
CA LEU A 360 22.23 -5.32 5.03
C LEU A 360 23.65 -5.67 4.56
N PRO A 361 23.85 -6.84 3.94
CA PRO A 361 25.13 -7.15 3.34
C PRO A 361 25.48 -6.09 2.30
N LEU A 362 26.73 -5.62 2.31
CA LEU A 362 27.25 -4.73 1.28
C LEU A 362 27.18 -5.47 -0.06
N ARG A 363 26.22 -5.13 -0.88
CA ARG A 363 26.16 -5.64 -2.26
C ARG A 363 27.25 -4.94 -3.06
N LYS A 364 28.13 -5.73 -3.68
CA LYS A 364 29.00 -5.22 -4.75
C LYS A 364 28.06 -4.76 -5.88
N ALA A 365 28.30 -3.55 -6.36
CA ALA A 365 27.65 -3.10 -7.59
C ALA A 365 27.92 -4.15 -8.68
N ALA A 366 26.82 -4.68 -9.25
CA ALA A 366 26.90 -5.58 -10.40
C ALA A 366 27.13 -4.79 -11.67
#